data_f95b830bbd95f715d89493764f1ca095
#
_entry.id   f95b830bbd95f715d89493764f1ca095
#
_cell.length_a   1.000
_cell.length_b   1.000
_cell.length_c   1.000
_cell.angle_alpha   90.00
_cell.angle_beta   90.00
_cell.angle_gamma   90.00
#
_symmetry.space_group_name_H-M   'P 1'
#
loop_
_entity.id
_entity.type
_entity.pdbx_description
1 polymer ?
#
loop_
_entity_poly.entity_id
_entity_poly.type
_entity_poly.pdbx_seq_one_letter_code
_entity_poly.pdbx_strand_id
1 'polypeptide(L)'
;MLKIQRATDGTVTVLTVSGRLDAENINELRQSLDMLPEGDAVALDLADLVLADREAVRFLGDREASGRIVLRHCPTYIRRWLESRSIRRDSEH
;
A
#
# COMPACT_ATOMS: atom_id res chain seq x y z
N MET A 1 8.21 6.29 -12.79
CA MET A 1 8.15 4.87 -13.16
C MET A 1 7.94 4.04 -11.90
N LEU A 2 7.09 3.05 -11.99
CA LEU A 2 6.76 2.17 -10.87
C LEU A 2 7.38 0.79 -11.08
N LYS A 3 7.96 0.24 -10.04
CA LYS A 3 8.49 -1.12 -10.09
C LYS A 3 7.89 -1.92 -8.93
N ILE A 4 7.39 -3.10 -9.24
CA ILE A 4 6.80 -4.00 -8.26
C ILE A 4 7.54 -5.33 -8.34
N GLN A 5 8.06 -5.79 -7.20
CA GLN A 5 8.75 -7.07 -7.11
C GLN A 5 8.02 -7.96 -6.10
N ARG A 6 7.88 -9.22 -6.44
CA ARG A 6 7.22 -10.20 -5.59
C ARG A 6 8.24 -11.14 -4.97
N ALA A 7 8.08 -11.37 -3.68
CA ALA A 7 8.90 -12.33 -2.94
C ALA A 7 8.02 -13.02 -1.90
N THR A 8 8.51 -14.12 -1.34
CA THR A 8 7.82 -14.78 -0.25
C THR A 8 8.72 -14.78 0.98
N ASP A 9 8.10 -14.60 2.13
CA ASP A 9 8.78 -14.64 3.43
C ASP A 9 7.93 -15.53 4.34
N GLY A 10 8.31 -16.82 4.39
CA GLY A 10 7.48 -17.81 5.06
C GLY A 10 6.15 -17.98 4.37
N THR A 11 5.06 -17.69 5.10
CA THR A 11 3.71 -17.80 4.56
C THR A 11 3.18 -16.44 4.03
N VAL A 12 4.02 -15.41 4.07
CA VAL A 12 3.63 -14.07 3.66
C VAL A 12 4.18 -13.76 2.28
N THR A 13 3.33 -13.24 1.41
CA THR A 13 3.76 -12.70 0.11
C THR A 13 4.13 -11.24 0.30
N VAL A 14 5.34 -10.87 -0.09
CA VAL A 14 5.81 -9.49 0.03
C VAL A 14 5.90 -8.87 -1.36
N LEU A 15 5.21 -7.77 -1.56
CA LEU A 15 5.33 -6.96 -2.77
C LEU A 15 6.14 -5.71 -2.43
N THR A 16 7.31 -5.59 -3.03
CA THR A 16 8.14 -4.41 -2.88
C THR A 16 7.76 -3.42 -3.96
N VAL A 17 7.27 -2.26 -3.55
CA VAL A 17 6.84 -1.20 -4.45
C VAL A 17 7.88 -0.10 -4.41
N SER A 18 8.49 0.20 -5.54
CA SER A 18 9.54 1.22 -5.60
C SER A 18 9.27 2.21 -6.72
N GLY A 19 9.85 3.41 -6.58
CA GLY A 19 9.69 4.48 -7.51
C GLY A 19 8.52 5.39 -7.18
N ARG A 20 7.69 5.69 -8.16
CA ARG A 20 6.56 6.61 -8.02
C ARG A 20 5.24 5.86 -8.15
N LEU A 21 4.37 6.03 -7.16
CA LEU A 21 3.03 5.46 -7.19
C LEU A 21 2.03 6.61 -7.30
N ASP A 22 1.28 6.64 -8.39
CA ASP A 22 0.32 7.71 -8.65
C ASP A 22 -0.94 7.17 -9.32
N ALA A 23 -1.88 8.08 -9.62
CA ALA A 23 -3.17 7.71 -10.19
C ALA A 23 -3.04 7.01 -11.54
N GLU A 24 -1.97 7.29 -12.29
CA GLU A 24 -1.79 6.69 -13.60
C GLU A 24 -1.33 5.24 -13.53
N ASN A 25 -0.54 4.88 -12.51
CA ASN A 25 0.03 3.55 -12.42
C ASN A 25 -0.51 2.71 -11.27
N ILE A 26 -1.42 3.24 -10.48
CA ILE A 26 -1.99 2.53 -9.34
C ILE A 26 -2.68 1.23 -9.75
N ASN A 27 -3.19 1.16 -10.97
CA ASN A 27 -3.83 -0.04 -11.49
C ASN A 27 -2.85 -1.20 -11.61
N GLU A 28 -1.57 -0.92 -11.87
CA GLU A 28 -0.56 -1.98 -11.91
C GLU A 28 -0.44 -2.67 -10.55
N LEU A 29 -0.44 -1.89 -9.48
CA LEU A 29 -0.40 -2.45 -8.14
C LEU A 29 -1.68 -3.20 -7.81
N ARG A 30 -2.83 -2.63 -8.19
CA ARG A 30 -4.12 -3.28 -7.97
C ARG A 30 -4.17 -4.64 -8.66
N GLN A 31 -3.73 -4.72 -9.91
CA GLN A 31 -3.70 -5.98 -10.63
C GLN A 31 -2.76 -6.99 -9.97
N SER A 32 -1.60 -6.54 -9.51
CA SER A 32 -0.66 -7.42 -8.82
C SER A 32 -1.28 -8.01 -7.56
N LEU A 33 -2.05 -7.21 -6.81
CA LEU A 33 -2.74 -7.68 -5.62
C LEU A 33 -3.87 -8.64 -5.97
N ASP A 34 -4.64 -8.33 -7.02
CA ASP A 34 -5.77 -9.14 -7.42
C ASP A 34 -5.35 -10.52 -7.96
N MET A 35 -4.13 -10.63 -8.45
CA MET A 35 -3.59 -11.91 -8.93
C MET A 35 -3.15 -12.84 -7.80
N LEU A 36 -3.05 -12.34 -6.58
CA LEU A 36 -2.64 -13.16 -5.44
C LEU A 36 -3.83 -14.00 -4.95
N PRO A 37 -3.58 -15.24 -4.49
CA PRO A 37 -4.67 -16.05 -3.95
C PRO A 37 -5.34 -15.40 -2.76
N GLU A 38 -6.65 -15.55 -2.67
CA GLU A 38 -7.39 -15.07 -1.52
C GLU A 38 -7.00 -15.85 -0.28
N GLY A 39 -6.94 -15.16 0.84
CA GLY A 39 -6.60 -15.78 2.10
C GLY A 39 -5.12 -15.75 2.44
N ASP A 40 -4.25 -15.45 1.47
CA ASP A 40 -2.82 -15.31 1.74
C ASP A 40 -2.56 -13.99 2.46
N ALA A 41 -1.64 -14.03 3.41
CA ALA A 41 -1.15 -12.82 4.04
C ALA A 41 -0.24 -12.07 3.05
N VAL A 42 -0.47 -10.77 2.92
CA VAL A 42 0.27 -9.93 1.97
C VAL A 42 0.86 -8.74 2.71
N ALA A 43 2.12 -8.45 2.45
CA ALA A 43 2.78 -7.26 2.94
C ALA A 43 3.23 -6.41 1.75
N LEU A 44 3.01 -5.10 1.83
CA LEU A 44 3.54 -4.16 0.87
C LEU A 44 4.75 -3.46 1.50
N ASP A 45 5.90 -3.64 0.91
CA ASP A 45 7.13 -3.01 1.38
C ASP A 45 7.32 -1.71 0.61
N LEU A 46 7.29 -0.60 1.32
CA LEU A 46 7.34 0.74 0.75
C LEU A 46 8.66 1.45 1.01
N ALA A 47 9.70 0.72 1.41
CA ALA A 47 10.99 1.31 1.76
C ALA A 47 11.60 2.10 0.60
N ASP A 48 11.40 1.65 -0.63
CA ASP A 48 11.98 2.27 -1.82
C ASP A 48 11.00 3.14 -2.58
N LEU A 49 9.84 3.41 -1.99
CA LEU A 49 8.85 4.29 -2.61
C LEU A 49 9.31 5.74 -2.49
N VAL A 50 9.51 6.38 -3.64
CA VAL A 50 10.03 7.75 -3.70
C VAL A 50 8.92 8.77 -3.56
N LEU A 51 7.77 8.49 -4.17
CA LEU A 51 6.68 9.44 -4.19
C LEU A 51 5.35 8.69 -4.29
N ALA A 52 4.36 9.17 -3.54
CA ALA A 52 2.99 8.69 -3.66
C ALA A 52 2.07 9.91 -3.66
N ASP A 53 1.13 9.96 -4.60
CA ASP A 53 0.15 11.04 -4.62
C ASP A 53 -1.05 10.71 -3.74
N ARG A 54 -2.03 11.62 -3.69
CA ARG A 54 -3.20 11.47 -2.83
C ARG A 54 -3.97 10.19 -3.16
N GLU A 55 -4.16 9.89 -4.43
CA GLU A 55 -4.88 8.68 -4.83
C GLU A 55 -4.15 7.40 -4.39
N ALA A 56 -2.83 7.42 -4.50
CA ALA A 56 -2.02 6.30 -4.05
C ALA A 56 -2.13 6.10 -2.54
N VAL A 57 -2.04 7.18 -1.77
CA VAL A 57 -2.17 7.09 -0.32
C VAL A 57 -3.55 6.57 0.08
N ARG A 58 -4.59 7.05 -0.59
CA ARG A 58 -5.95 6.58 -0.34
C ARG A 58 -6.07 5.09 -0.62
N PHE A 59 -5.52 4.62 -1.74
CA PHE A 59 -5.53 3.21 -2.09
C PHE A 59 -4.84 2.36 -1.02
N LEU A 60 -3.65 2.78 -0.60
CA LEU A 60 -2.89 2.05 0.42
C LEU A 60 -3.65 2.00 1.74
N GLY A 61 -4.25 3.12 2.13
CA GLY A 61 -5.03 3.19 3.37
C GLY A 61 -6.26 2.29 3.33
N ASP A 62 -6.96 2.26 2.21
CA ASP A 62 -8.14 1.44 2.06
C ASP A 62 -7.79 -0.06 2.12
N ARG A 63 -6.67 -0.43 1.51
CA ARG A 63 -6.22 -1.82 1.54
C ARG A 63 -5.76 -2.23 2.94
N GLU A 64 -5.04 -1.34 3.63
CA GLU A 64 -4.64 -1.61 5.01
C GLU A 64 -5.86 -1.75 5.92
N ALA A 65 -6.84 -0.90 5.75
CA ALA A 65 -8.07 -0.91 6.55
C ALA A 65 -8.89 -2.18 6.35
N SER A 66 -8.78 -2.80 5.19
CA SER A 66 -9.49 -4.05 4.92
C SER A 66 -8.93 -5.22 5.74
N GLY A 67 -7.75 -5.06 6.33
CA GLY A 67 -7.11 -6.08 7.14
C GLY A 67 -6.38 -7.16 6.37
N ARG A 68 -6.39 -7.09 5.04
CA ARG A 68 -5.75 -8.11 4.20
C ARG A 68 -4.30 -7.82 3.90
N ILE A 69 -3.90 -6.57 4.05
CA ILE A 69 -2.57 -6.10 3.67
C ILE A 69 -1.93 -5.36 4.83
N VAL A 70 -0.66 -5.65 5.06
CA VAL A 70 0.17 -4.94 6.04
C VAL A 70 1.17 -4.07 5.27
N LEU A 71 1.31 -2.81 5.69
CA LEU A 71 2.30 -1.92 5.10
C LEU A 71 3.60 -2.02 5.91
N ARG A 72 4.70 -2.31 5.23
CA ARG A 72 6.04 -2.38 5.85
C ARG A 72 6.89 -1.22 5.37
N HIS A 73 7.71 -0.69 6.28
CA HIS A 73 8.65 0.40 5.97
C HIS A 73 7.94 1.59 5.32
N CYS A 74 6.75 1.91 5.82
CA CYS A 74 5.94 2.98 5.28
C CYS A 74 6.64 4.33 5.52
N PRO A 75 6.87 5.13 4.46
CA PRO A 75 7.47 6.46 4.65
C PRO A 75 6.65 7.32 5.60
N THR A 76 7.34 8.18 6.35
CA THR A 76 6.71 8.99 7.37
C THR A 76 5.59 9.86 6.81
N TYR A 77 5.77 10.46 5.64
CA TYR A 77 4.75 11.33 5.07
C TYR A 77 3.47 10.58 4.72
N ILE A 78 3.60 9.33 4.27
CA ILE A 78 2.42 8.49 3.98
C ILE A 78 1.72 8.13 5.28
N ARG A 79 2.47 7.77 6.30
CA ARG A 79 1.91 7.40 7.59
C ARG A 79 1.16 8.57 8.21
N ARG A 80 1.69 9.78 8.08
CA ARG A 80 1.01 10.98 8.56
C ARG A 80 -0.31 11.22 7.83
N TRP A 81 -0.34 11.02 6.52
CA TRP A 81 -1.57 11.18 5.76
C TRP A 81 -2.63 10.17 6.19
N LEU A 82 -2.22 8.92 6.42
CA LEU A 82 -3.14 7.87 6.87
C LEU A 82 -3.70 8.20 8.26
N GLU A 83 -2.86 8.67 9.16
CA GLU A 83 -3.29 9.09 10.49
C GLU A 83 -4.24 10.28 10.44
N SER A 84 -3.97 11.26 9.58
CA SER A 84 -4.85 12.41 9.40
C SER A 84 -6.23 11.99 8.93
N ARG A 85 -6.30 11.05 8.01
CA ARG A 85 -7.59 10.53 7.53
C ARG A 85 -8.36 9.87 8.66
N SER A 86 -7.70 9.08 9.48
CA SER A 86 -8.33 8.42 10.62
C SER A 86 -8.87 9.44 11.63
N ILE A 87 -8.08 10.47 11.93
CA ILE A 87 -8.49 11.54 12.86
C ILE A 87 -9.71 12.28 12.32
N ARG A 88 -9.71 12.61 11.03
CA ARG A 88 -10.86 13.28 10.42
C ARG A 88 -12.12 12.44 10.50
N ARG A 89 -11.98 11.16 10.23
CA ARG A 89 -13.11 10.24 10.29
C ARG A 89 -13.70 10.21 11.68
N ASP A 90 -12.86 10.15 12.69
CA ASP A 90 -13.30 10.16 14.07
C ASP A 90 -14.00 11.46 14.45
N SER A 91 -13.50 12.60 13.96
CA SER A 91 -14.07 13.89 14.30
C SER A 91 -15.43 14.14 13.62
N GLU A 92 -15.75 13.40 12.59
CA GLU A 92 -17.06 13.49 11.95
C GLU A 92 -18.16 12.76 12.70
N HIS A 93 -17.78 11.95 13.65
CA HIS A 93 -18.74 11.26 14.50
C HIS A 93 -19.03 12.04 15.76
#